data_2637b6d8f56002b984cb994fd794c193
#
_entry.id   2637b6d8f56002b984cb994fd794c193
#
_cell.length_a   1.000
_cell.length_b   1.000
_cell.length_c   1.000
_cell.angle_alpha   90.00
_cell.angle_beta   90.00
_cell.angle_gamma   90.00
#
_symmetry.space_group_name_H-M   'P 1'
#
loop_
_entity.id
_entity.type
_entity.pdbx_description
1 polymer ?
#
loop_
_entity_poly.entity_id
_entity_poly.type
_entity_poly.pdbx_seq_one_letter_code
_entity_poly.pdbx_strand_id
1 'polypeptide(L)'
;MFDNMVFYRKHGREKSEVELKDNQDFNSYCTAYCNALDVQTFYVFAAQLEEKFVGYIFINYLPKIGVQNNNGHLYIEDLWTHPNYRRMGVAESLMKKAEDLAKEKNIYGLRVGVNSTNAAAIALYEKCGYKSMFGTGMTMQKEVSFE
;
A
#
# COMPACT_ATOMS: atom_id res chain seq x y z
N MET A 1 2.89 17.56 0.32
CA MET A 1 2.56 17.01 -1.02
C MET A 1 1.93 15.61 -0.94
N PHE A 2 2.55 14.66 -0.24
CA PHE A 2 1.96 13.32 0.01
C PHE A 2 0.64 13.38 0.78
N ASP A 3 0.51 14.26 1.76
CA ASP A 3 -0.70 14.48 2.55
C ASP A 3 -1.90 14.96 1.71
N ASN A 4 -1.68 15.75 0.67
CA ASN A 4 -2.76 16.15 -0.23
C ASN A 4 -3.33 14.95 -0.99
N MET A 5 -2.50 14.01 -1.39
CA MET A 5 -2.90 12.78 -2.06
C MET A 5 -3.75 11.90 -1.13
N VAL A 6 -3.32 11.72 0.11
CA VAL A 6 -4.06 10.95 1.12
C VAL A 6 -5.40 11.63 1.45
N PHE A 7 -5.39 12.95 1.59
CA PHE A 7 -6.61 13.73 1.83
C PHE A 7 -7.59 13.62 0.65
N TYR A 8 -7.10 13.79 -0.59
CA TYR A 8 -7.93 13.64 -1.78
C TYR A 8 -8.59 12.27 -1.84
N ARG A 9 -7.83 11.21 -1.56
CA ARG A 9 -8.37 9.84 -1.52
C ARG A 9 -9.51 9.70 -0.52
N LYS A 10 -9.34 10.27 0.68
CA LYS A 10 -10.32 10.17 1.76
C LYS A 10 -11.58 11.00 1.51
N HIS A 11 -11.41 12.18 0.94
CA HIS A 11 -12.49 13.20 0.86
C HIS A 11 -12.99 13.44 -0.57
N GLY A 12 -12.34 12.92 -1.60
CA GLY A 12 -12.71 13.10 -3.01
C GLY A 12 -12.52 14.52 -3.54
N ARG A 13 -11.80 15.38 -2.81
CA ARG A 13 -11.52 16.76 -3.19
C ARG A 13 -10.11 17.18 -2.74
N GLU A 14 -9.59 18.22 -3.37
CA GLU A 14 -8.37 18.87 -2.92
C GLU A 14 -8.58 19.60 -1.57
N LYS A 15 -7.51 19.76 -0.81
CA LYS A 15 -7.53 20.60 0.38
C LYS A 15 -7.72 22.06 0.01
N SER A 16 -8.56 22.75 0.78
CA SER A 16 -8.64 24.21 0.71
C SER A 16 -7.37 24.87 1.26
N GLU A 17 -7.14 26.14 0.95
CA GLU A 17 -6.02 26.91 1.49
C GLU A 17 -6.00 26.96 3.03
N VAL A 18 -7.15 26.94 3.66
CA VAL A 18 -7.32 26.93 5.12
C VAL A 18 -6.85 25.57 5.68
N GLU A 19 -7.27 24.47 5.06
CA GLU A 19 -6.89 23.11 5.47
C GLU A 19 -5.40 22.82 5.24
N LEU A 20 -4.77 23.49 4.27
CA LEU A 20 -3.32 23.41 4.05
C LEU A 20 -2.50 24.06 5.19
N LYS A 21 -3.09 25.00 5.91
CA LYS A 21 -2.45 25.70 7.03
C LYS A 21 -2.62 24.97 8.37
N ASP A 22 -3.63 24.13 8.49
CA ASP A 22 -3.98 23.43 9.74
C ASP A 22 -3.49 21.96 9.71
N ASN A 23 -2.17 21.79 9.65
CA ASN A 23 -1.53 20.50 9.38
C ASN A 23 -1.06 19.74 10.65
N GLN A 24 -1.53 20.10 11.84
CA GLN A 24 -1.01 19.49 13.09
C GLN A 24 -1.35 17.99 13.22
N ASP A 25 -2.56 17.59 12.88
CA ASP A 25 -3.00 16.18 12.98
C ASP A 25 -2.31 15.29 11.95
N PHE A 26 -2.04 15.82 10.76
CA PHE A 26 -1.38 15.07 9.71
C PHE A 26 0.11 14.88 10.01
N ASN A 27 0.79 15.88 10.56
CA ASN A 27 2.18 15.76 10.98
C ASN A 27 2.35 14.69 12.06
N SER A 28 1.41 14.59 13.02
CA SER A 28 1.40 13.53 14.02
C SER A 28 1.21 12.15 13.39
N TYR A 29 0.34 12.02 12.41
CA TYR A 29 0.13 10.76 11.68
C TYR A 29 1.34 10.37 10.85
N CYS A 30 1.93 11.31 10.10
CA CYS A 30 3.16 11.08 9.35
C CYS A 30 4.33 10.74 10.26
N THR A 31 4.47 11.41 11.40
CA THR A 31 5.53 11.12 12.38
C THR A 31 5.37 9.72 12.96
N ALA A 32 4.16 9.31 13.32
CA ALA A 32 3.88 7.95 13.78
C ALA A 32 4.19 6.91 12.70
N TYR A 33 3.85 7.20 11.44
CA TYR A 33 4.18 6.34 10.30
C TYR A 33 5.69 6.26 10.05
N CYS A 34 6.39 7.39 10.07
CA CYS A 34 7.85 7.42 9.93
C CYS A 34 8.55 6.65 11.04
N ASN A 35 8.10 6.80 12.28
CA ASN A 35 8.62 6.03 13.41
C ASN A 35 8.36 4.53 13.25
N ALA A 36 7.21 4.13 12.72
CA ALA A 36 6.91 2.73 12.39
C ALA A 36 7.80 2.20 11.26
N LEU A 37 8.22 3.04 10.32
CA LEU A 37 9.15 2.67 9.23
C LEU A 37 10.54 2.30 9.76
N ASP A 38 10.99 2.89 10.87
CA ASP A 38 12.27 2.57 11.50
C ASP A 38 12.36 1.12 12.02
N VAL A 39 11.24 0.44 12.16
CA VAL A 39 11.18 -0.98 12.58
C VAL A 39 11.44 -1.96 11.41
N GLN A 40 11.68 -1.48 10.21
CA GLN A 40 11.97 -2.28 9.00
C GLN A 40 10.85 -3.28 8.58
N THR A 41 9.64 -3.10 9.09
CA THR A 41 8.49 -3.93 8.74
C THR A 41 7.52 -3.26 7.79
N PHE A 42 7.68 -1.96 7.59
CA PHE A 42 6.84 -1.16 6.70
C PHE A 42 7.66 -0.48 5.62
N TYR A 43 7.08 -0.41 4.43
CA TYR A 43 7.67 0.28 3.29
C TYR A 43 6.59 1.12 2.61
N VAL A 44 6.95 2.33 2.21
CA VAL A 44 6.10 3.24 1.45
C VAL A 44 6.85 3.69 0.23
N PHE A 45 6.25 3.52 -0.93
CA PHE A 45 6.73 4.12 -2.16
C PHE A 45 5.67 5.06 -2.73
N ALA A 46 6.10 6.20 -3.22
CA ALA A 46 5.25 7.15 -3.90
C ALA A 46 5.70 7.33 -5.35
N ALA A 47 4.74 7.33 -6.25
CA ALA A 47 4.98 7.63 -7.65
C ALA A 47 4.91 9.14 -7.86
N GLN A 48 5.92 9.68 -8.51
CA GLN A 48 6.01 11.10 -8.84
C GLN A 48 6.06 11.27 -10.36
N LEU A 49 5.26 12.21 -10.85
CA LEU A 49 5.26 12.62 -12.24
C LEU A 49 5.31 14.16 -12.29
N GLU A 50 6.31 14.72 -12.97
CA GLU A 50 6.49 16.18 -13.09
C GLU A 50 6.36 16.91 -11.73
N GLU A 51 7.11 16.48 -10.73
CA GLU A 51 7.11 17.03 -9.37
C GLU A 51 5.80 16.83 -8.56
N LYS A 52 4.81 16.11 -9.11
CA LYS A 52 3.56 15.80 -8.41
C LYS A 52 3.54 14.34 -7.97
N PHE A 53 3.12 14.08 -6.74
CA PHE A 53 2.83 12.73 -6.30
C PHE A 53 1.48 12.30 -6.86
N VAL A 54 1.47 11.21 -7.62
CA VAL A 54 0.31 10.72 -8.37
C VAL A 54 -0.18 9.35 -7.92
N GLY A 55 0.54 8.71 -7.02
CA GLY A 55 0.15 7.42 -6.47
C GLY A 55 1.08 6.98 -5.35
N TYR A 56 0.68 5.94 -4.62
CA TYR A 56 1.50 5.34 -3.57
C TYR A 56 1.16 3.86 -3.37
N ILE A 57 2.07 3.16 -2.72
CA ILE A 57 1.88 1.80 -2.24
C ILE A 57 2.40 1.69 -0.80
N PHE A 58 1.59 1.08 0.08
CA PHE A 58 1.95 0.75 1.45
C PHE A 58 2.14 -0.76 1.57
N ILE A 59 3.26 -1.16 2.13
CA ILE A 59 3.67 -2.56 2.18
C ILE A 59 4.08 -2.92 3.60
N ASN A 60 3.55 -4.02 4.11
CA ASN A 60 3.95 -4.64 5.37
C ASN A 60 4.75 -5.91 5.10
N TYR A 61 5.84 -6.12 5.82
CA TYR A 61 6.50 -7.40 5.85
C TYR A 61 5.88 -8.28 6.94
N LEU A 62 5.37 -9.43 6.55
CA LEU A 62 4.82 -10.45 7.43
C LEU A 62 5.80 -11.63 7.49
N PRO A 63 6.71 -11.65 8.49
CA PRO A 63 7.69 -12.72 8.61
C PRO A 63 7.02 -14.05 8.96
N LYS A 64 7.63 -15.13 8.51
CA LYS A 64 7.21 -16.49 8.81
C LYS A 64 8.38 -17.29 9.38
N ILE A 65 8.16 -17.96 10.49
CA ILE A 65 9.18 -18.76 11.17
C ILE A 65 9.00 -20.24 10.83
N GLY A 66 10.10 -20.93 10.58
CA GLY A 66 10.15 -22.40 10.60
C GLY A 66 9.85 -23.13 9.30
N VAL A 67 9.78 -22.44 8.16
CA VAL A 67 9.62 -23.10 6.86
C VAL A 67 10.81 -22.79 5.96
N GLN A 68 11.53 -23.81 5.53
CA GLN A 68 12.61 -23.64 4.56
C GLN A 68 12.08 -22.95 3.28
N ASN A 69 12.82 -21.98 2.79
CA ASN A 69 12.54 -21.22 1.58
C ASN A 69 11.27 -20.35 1.61
N ASN A 70 10.61 -20.21 2.75
CA ASN A 70 9.47 -19.30 2.91
C ASN A 70 9.62 -18.51 4.20
N ASN A 71 10.28 -17.35 4.10
CA ASN A 71 10.54 -16.45 5.21
C ASN A 71 9.41 -15.42 5.43
N GLY A 72 8.32 -15.53 4.71
CA GLY A 72 7.18 -14.63 4.82
C GLY A 72 6.83 -13.94 3.51
N HIS A 73 6.01 -12.91 3.63
CA HIS A 73 5.45 -12.19 2.49
C HIS A 73 5.51 -10.68 2.72
N LEU A 74 5.66 -9.94 1.64
CA LEU A 74 5.29 -8.54 1.60
C LEU A 74 3.78 -8.47 1.36
N TYR A 75 3.06 -7.88 2.29
CA TYR A 75 1.62 -7.66 2.17
C TYR A 75 1.34 -6.22 1.72
N ILE A 76 0.68 -6.08 0.58
CA ILE A 76 0.28 -4.78 0.06
C ILE A 76 -0.99 -4.35 0.79
N GLU A 77 -0.83 -3.41 1.73
CA GLU A 77 -1.90 -2.85 2.53
C GLU A 77 -2.77 -1.91 1.72
N ASP A 78 -2.13 -1.09 0.91
CA ASP A 78 -2.81 -0.07 0.17
C ASP A 78 -2.05 0.27 -1.12
N LEU A 79 -2.80 0.43 -2.19
CA LEU A 79 -2.32 0.85 -3.49
C LEU A 79 -3.31 1.85 -4.07
N TRP A 80 -2.84 3.03 -4.37
CA TRP A 80 -3.69 4.08 -4.89
C TRP A 80 -3.01 4.89 -5.99
N THR A 81 -3.80 5.26 -6.99
CA THR A 81 -3.42 6.19 -8.04
C THR A 81 -4.46 7.29 -8.16
N HIS A 82 -4.00 8.52 -8.21
CA HIS A 82 -4.86 9.68 -8.42
C HIS A 82 -5.72 9.49 -9.68
N PRO A 83 -7.02 9.78 -9.64
CA PRO A 83 -7.94 9.51 -10.76
C PRO A 83 -7.48 10.05 -12.11
N ASN A 84 -6.92 11.27 -12.14
CA ASN A 84 -6.44 11.92 -13.37
C ASN A 84 -5.20 11.25 -13.98
N TYR A 85 -4.55 10.34 -13.25
CA TYR A 85 -3.32 9.64 -13.68
C TYR A 85 -3.51 8.13 -13.79
N ARG A 86 -4.75 7.68 -13.73
CA ARG A 86 -5.09 6.26 -13.96
C ARG A 86 -4.88 5.88 -15.41
N ARG A 87 -4.66 4.58 -15.66
CA ARG A 87 -4.41 4.01 -16.99
C ARG A 87 -3.10 4.49 -17.64
N MET A 88 -2.18 5.08 -16.87
CA MET A 88 -0.86 5.54 -17.30
C MET A 88 0.28 4.64 -16.78
N GLY A 89 -0.03 3.47 -16.24
CA GLY A 89 0.97 2.53 -15.71
C GLY A 89 1.51 2.85 -14.31
N VAL A 90 0.95 3.82 -13.60
CA VAL A 90 1.41 4.22 -12.25
C VAL A 90 1.28 3.05 -11.27
N ALA A 91 0.12 2.41 -11.20
CA ALA A 91 -0.11 1.27 -10.31
C ALA A 91 0.81 0.08 -10.64
N GLU A 92 1.00 -0.22 -11.93
CA GLU A 92 1.92 -1.28 -12.37
C GLU A 92 3.37 -0.99 -11.93
N SER A 93 3.81 0.26 -12.06
CA SER A 93 5.15 0.67 -11.62
C SER A 93 5.33 0.51 -10.11
N LEU A 94 4.30 0.84 -9.32
CA LEU A 94 4.31 0.66 -7.87
C LEU A 94 4.32 -0.84 -7.48
N MET A 95 3.53 -1.67 -8.18
CA MET A 95 3.55 -3.13 -7.99
C MET A 95 4.91 -3.73 -8.35
N LYS A 96 5.52 -3.25 -9.44
CA LYS A 96 6.88 -3.65 -9.82
C LYS A 96 7.90 -3.28 -8.74
N LYS A 97 7.76 -2.11 -8.13
CA LYS A 97 8.63 -1.68 -7.02
C LYS A 97 8.50 -2.58 -5.81
N ALA A 98 7.30 -3.06 -5.50
CA ALA A 98 7.08 -4.05 -4.44
C ALA A 98 7.78 -5.40 -4.76
N GLU A 99 7.71 -5.84 -6.00
CA GLU A 99 8.41 -7.06 -6.46
C GLU A 99 9.94 -6.91 -6.35
N ASP A 100 10.47 -5.76 -6.77
CA ASP A 100 11.90 -5.46 -6.68
C ASP A 100 12.36 -5.44 -5.21
N LEU A 101 11.55 -4.87 -4.31
CA LEU A 101 11.81 -4.91 -2.87
C LEU A 101 11.85 -6.35 -2.33
N ALA A 102 10.90 -7.19 -2.74
CA ALA A 102 10.88 -8.60 -2.32
C ALA A 102 12.16 -9.33 -2.78
N LYS A 103 12.60 -9.08 -4.00
CA LYS A 103 13.86 -9.63 -4.54
C LYS A 103 15.08 -9.12 -3.78
N GLU A 104 15.17 -7.81 -3.55
CA GLU A 104 16.25 -7.17 -2.80
C GLU A 104 16.39 -7.73 -1.38
N LYS A 105 15.25 -7.91 -0.69
CA LYS A 105 15.20 -8.43 0.68
C LYS A 105 15.17 -9.96 0.75
N ASN A 106 15.22 -10.65 -0.37
CA ASN A 106 15.10 -12.10 -0.45
C ASN A 106 13.84 -12.64 0.26
N ILE A 107 12.71 -11.99 0.05
CA ILE A 107 11.41 -12.36 0.64
C ILE A 107 10.69 -13.28 -0.32
N TYR A 108 10.08 -14.35 0.22
CA TYR A 108 9.48 -15.44 -0.55
C TYR A 108 8.38 -15.00 -1.51
N GLY A 109 7.52 -14.07 -1.13
CA GLY A 109 6.40 -13.70 -1.97
C GLY A 109 5.70 -12.40 -1.59
N LEU A 110 4.70 -12.07 -2.39
CA LEU A 110 3.83 -10.90 -2.20
C LEU A 110 2.38 -11.35 -2.07
N ARG A 111 1.62 -10.64 -1.26
CA ARG A 111 0.17 -10.81 -1.11
C ARG A 111 -0.53 -9.48 -1.18
N VAL A 112 -1.75 -9.51 -1.70
CA VAL A 112 -2.64 -8.35 -1.73
C VAL A 112 -4.07 -8.82 -1.47
N GLY A 113 -4.81 -8.08 -0.65
CA GLY A 113 -6.24 -8.26 -0.51
C GLY A 113 -6.99 -7.44 -1.56
N VAL A 114 -8.07 -8.00 -2.09
CA VAL A 114 -8.92 -7.30 -3.05
C VAL A 114 -10.37 -7.70 -2.83
N ASN A 115 -11.27 -6.71 -2.94
CA ASN A 115 -12.70 -7.00 -2.95
C ASN A 115 -13.07 -7.71 -4.26
N SER A 116 -13.81 -8.80 -4.17
CA SER A 116 -14.23 -9.61 -5.33
C SER A 116 -15.05 -8.84 -6.37
N THR A 117 -15.62 -7.71 -5.98
CA THR A 117 -16.35 -6.80 -6.90
C THR A 117 -15.45 -5.78 -7.59
N ASN A 118 -14.18 -5.65 -7.19
CA ASN A 118 -13.25 -4.70 -7.78
C ASN A 118 -12.53 -5.32 -9.00
N ALA A 119 -13.25 -5.41 -10.11
CA ALA A 119 -12.76 -6.03 -11.34
C ALA A 119 -11.49 -5.35 -11.89
N ALA A 120 -11.38 -4.03 -11.76
CA ALA A 120 -10.21 -3.28 -12.25
C ALA A 120 -8.95 -3.63 -11.46
N ALA A 121 -9.04 -3.73 -10.13
CA ALA A 121 -7.93 -4.13 -9.28
C ALA A 121 -7.53 -5.59 -9.52
N ILE A 122 -8.50 -6.49 -9.65
CA ILE A 122 -8.25 -7.90 -9.96
C ILE A 122 -7.47 -8.03 -11.28
N ALA A 123 -7.94 -7.36 -12.34
CA ALA A 123 -7.27 -7.38 -13.65
C ALA A 123 -5.83 -6.84 -13.57
N LEU A 124 -5.59 -5.78 -12.78
CA LEU A 124 -4.26 -5.24 -12.55
C LEU A 124 -3.36 -6.30 -11.86
N TYR A 125 -3.84 -6.92 -10.80
CA TYR A 125 -3.05 -7.89 -10.05
C TYR A 125 -2.75 -9.13 -10.88
N GLU A 126 -3.71 -9.65 -11.63
CA GLU A 126 -3.50 -10.75 -12.56
C GLU A 126 -2.46 -10.40 -13.64
N LYS A 127 -2.52 -9.20 -14.20
CA LYS A 127 -1.52 -8.69 -15.14
C LYS A 127 -0.12 -8.64 -14.53
N CYS A 128 -0.02 -8.32 -13.23
CA CYS A 128 1.24 -8.33 -12.49
C CYS A 128 1.68 -9.73 -12.02
N GLY A 129 0.98 -10.79 -12.42
CA GLY A 129 1.33 -12.18 -12.11
C GLY A 129 0.78 -12.71 -10.79
N TYR A 130 -0.09 -11.96 -10.12
CA TYR A 130 -0.77 -12.45 -8.92
C TYR A 130 -1.86 -13.45 -9.30
N LYS A 131 -2.05 -14.44 -8.44
CA LYS A 131 -3.07 -15.48 -8.61
C LYS A 131 -3.94 -15.56 -7.37
N SER A 132 -5.20 -15.86 -7.55
CA SER A 132 -6.10 -16.14 -6.43
C SER A 132 -5.56 -17.27 -5.57
N MET A 133 -5.61 -17.10 -4.26
CA MET A 133 -5.29 -18.17 -3.31
C MET A 133 -6.55 -19.02 -3.12
N PHE A 134 -6.53 -20.23 -3.68
CA PHE A 134 -7.58 -21.22 -3.46
C PHE A 134 -7.21 -22.12 -2.28
N GLY A 135 -8.14 -22.35 -1.37
CA GLY A 135 -7.94 -23.23 -0.24
C GLY A 135 -9.13 -23.22 0.72
N THR A 136 -9.10 -24.11 1.69
CA THR A 136 -10.09 -24.19 2.76
C THR A 136 -9.84 -23.21 3.91
N GLY A 137 -8.75 -22.46 3.83
CA GLY A 137 -8.40 -21.46 4.84
C GLY A 137 -9.30 -20.23 4.78
N MET A 138 -9.69 -19.73 5.95
CA MET A 138 -10.37 -18.46 6.10
C MET A 138 -9.57 -17.55 7.05
N THR A 139 -9.68 -16.25 6.86
CA THR A 139 -9.18 -15.28 7.83
C THR A 139 -10.31 -14.90 8.79
N MET A 140 -10.05 -14.98 10.08
CA MET A 140 -10.99 -14.56 11.13
C MET A 140 -10.42 -13.33 11.84
N GLN A 141 -11.27 -12.40 12.17
CA GLN A 141 -10.90 -11.15 12.85
C GLN A 141 -11.74 -10.98 14.12
N LYS A 142 -11.12 -10.45 15.15
CA LYS A 142 -11.80 -9.97 16.35
C LYS A 142 -11.34 -8.54 16.62
N GLU A 143 -12.26 -7.63 16.74
CA GLU A 143 -11.96 -6.28 17.24
C GLU A 143 -11.83 -6.32 18.76
N VAL A 144 -10.84 -5.58 19.26
CA VAL A 144 -10.57 -5.44 20.70
C VAL A 144 -10.95 -4.04 21.10
N SER A 145 -11.91 -3.91 22.02
CA SER A 145 -12.24 -2.62 22.65
C SER A 145 -11.28 -2.36 23.80
N PHE A 146 -10.77 -1.16 23.85
CA PHE A 146 -9.96 -0.66 24.96
C PHE A 146 -10.85 0.24 25.81
N GLU A 147 -11.04 -0.12 27.08
CA GLU A 147 -11.73 0.72 28.06
C GLU A 147 -10.78 1.81 28.62
#